data_ae1be62f439dfe379a9f567832e05006
#
_entry.id   ae1be62f439dfe379a9f567832e05006
#
_cell.length_a   1.000
_cell.length_b   1.000
_cell.length_c   1.000
_cell.angle_alpha   90.00
_cell.angle_beta   90.00
_cell.angle_gamma   90.00
#
_symmetry.space_group_name_H-M   'P 1'
#
loop_
_entity.id
_entity.type
_entity.pdbx_description
1 polymer ?
#
loop_
_entity_poly.entity_id
_entity_poly.type
_entity_poly.pdbx_seq_one_letter_code
_entity_poly.pdbx_strand_id
1 'polypeptide(L)'
;MIGILMKRPGISSGIRWCEVSGMQEKLKPIFSYNADISKNAYLNWRIAGHNIAGNLTILAESFENAAKELMQSVLRDNRLKQADSLIFPIMYSVDQSIELYLKAIIYNIECLTTGQSNNYTTHDIQSLFNTMISQIKKKEIKTKGLQAHVSVLQEYIDELYSYIKSGDGKAQLDFARYPFDTDRNPHFYVCAHENVVIDIENLLDRYSKIMDCLYGLYCMYDAELEALN
;
A
#
# COMPACT_ATOMS: atom_id res chain seq x y z
N MET A 1 9.04 -54.22 21.92
CA MET A 1 7.95 -53.23 22.11
C MET A 1 7.41 -52.89 20.74
N ILE A 2 6.21 -53.41 20.42
CA ILE A 2 5.60 -53.40 19.09
C ILE A 2 4.85 -52.06 18.93
N GLY A 3 5.29 -51.23 18.03
CA GLY A 3 4.63 -49.98 17.68
C GLY A 3 3.40 -50.23 16.80
N ILE A 4 2.23 -49.96 17.34
CA ILE A 4 0.95 -50.04 16.61
C ILE A 4 0.84 -48.81 15.66
N LEU A 5 0.99 -49.05 14.36
CA LEU A 5 0.62 -48.07 13.34
C LEU A 5 -0.91 -48.02 13.24
N MET A 6 -1.54 -46.98 13.78
CA MET A 6 -2.93 -46.69 13.49
C MET A 6 -3.07 -46.18 12.04
N LYS A 7 -3.60 -47.03 11.16
CA LYS A 7 -4.10 -46.61 9.84
C LYS A 7 -5.31 -45.71 10.05
N ARG A 8 -5.21 -44.48 9.58
CA ARG A 8 -6.40 -43.61 9.44
C ARG A 8 -7.28 -44.16 8.33
N PRO A 9 -8.62 -44.24 8.53
CA PRO A 9 -9.54 -44.71 7.51
C PRO A 9 -9.50 -43.72 6.31
N GLY A 10 -9.40 -44.27 5.10
CA GLY A 10 -9.36 -43.49 3.86
C GLY A 10 -10.61 -42.64 3.67
N ILE A 11 -10.43 -41.35 3.66
CA ILE A 11 -11.43 -40.41 3.13
C ILE A 11 -11.29 -40.49 1.62
N SER A 12 -12.18 -41.24 0.96
CA SER A 12 -12.36 -41.12 -0.48
C SER A 12 -12.95 -39.73 -0.72
N SER A 13 -12.10 -38.78 -1.08
CA SER A 13 -12.50 -37.43 -1.48
C SER A 13 -13.09 -37.47 -2.89
N GLY A 14 -14.29 -38.02 -3.01
CA GLY A 14 -15.16 -37.67 -4.14
C GLY A 14 -15.63 -36.24 -3.91
N ILE A 15 -14.93 -35.26 -4.51
CA ILE A 15 -15.48 -33.92 -4.66
C ILE A 15 -16.71 -34.09 -5.54
N ARG A 16 -17.90 -34.11 -4.92
CA ARG A 16 -19.17 -33.99 -5.65
C ARG A 16 -19.24 -32.54 -6.12
N TRP A 17 -18.90 -32.31 -7.37
CA TRP A 17 -19.33 -31.11 -8.05
C TRP A 17 -20.85 -31.12 -8.03
N CYS A 18 -21.48 -30.16 -7.35
CA CYS A 18 -22.92 -29.96 -7.49
C CYS A 18 -23.19 -29.66 -8.96
N GLU A 19 -23.82 -30.61 -9.67
CA GLU A 19 -24.43 -30.30 -10.93
C GLU A 19 -25.56 -29.30 -10.64
N VAL A 20 -25.26 -28.02 -10.86
CA VAL A 20 -26.27 -26.97 -10.90
C VAL A 20 -26.99 -27.13 -12.23
N SER A 21 -27.96 -28.04 -12.28
CA SER A 21 -28.94 -28.17 -13.37
C SER A 21 -29.95 -27.02 -13.22
N GLY A 22 -29.53 -25.84 -13.56
CA GLY A 22 -30.36 -24.66 -13.76
C GLY A 22 -29.80 -23.90 -14.93
N MET A 23 -30.62 -23.25 -15.75
CA MET A 23 -30.16 -22.37 -16.82
C MET A 23 -29.03 -21.49 -16.26
N GLN A 24 -27.80 -21.74 -16.72
CA GLN A 24 -26.66 -20.94 -16.34
C GLN A 24 -26.91 -19.55 -16.92
N GLU A 25 -27.41 -18.66 -16.07
CA GLU A 25 -27.59 -17.26 -16.43
C GLU A 25 -26.21 -16.74 -16.87
N LYS A 26 -26.11 -16.38 -18.15
CA LYS A 26 -24.82 -15.95 -18.71
C LYS A 26 -24.38 -14.70 -17.99
N LEU A 27 -23.36 -14.83 -17.14
CA LEU A 27 -22.81 -13.71 -16.37
C LEU A 27 -22.41 -12.60 -17.33
N LYS A 28 -22.76 -11.38 -16.97
CA LYS A 28 -22.36 -10.17 -17.70
C LYS A 28 -20.85 -9.98 -17.56
N PRO A 29 -20.12 -9.57 -18.61
CA PRO A 29 -18.68 -9.24 -18.50
C PRO A 29 -18.45 -8.17 -17.44
N ILE A 30 -17.32 -8.28 -16.70
CA ILE A 30 -16.94 -7.28 -15.67
C ILE A 30 -16.70 -5.91 -16.31
N PHE A 31 -15.96 -5.86 -17.42
CA PHE A 31 -15.78 -4.64 -18.22
C PHE A 31 -17.01 -4.40 -19.09
N SER A 32 -18.09 -3.94 -18.47
CA SER A 32 -19.35 -3.68 -19.13
C SER A 32 -20.10 -2.54 -18.46
N TYR A 33 -20.87 -1.80 -19.25
CA TYR A 33 -21.66 -0.67 -18.79
C TYR A 33 -22.91 -1.12 -18.02
N ASN A 34 -23.18 -0.47 -16.88
CA ASN A 34 -24.44 -0.61 -16.16
C ASN A 34 -25.37 0.55 -16.54
N ALA A 35 -26.63 0.26 -16.86
CA ALA A 35 -27.64 1.28 -17.18
C ALA A 35 -27.87 2.28 -16.03
N ASP A 36 -27.73 1.83 -14.79
CA ASP A 36 -27.64 2.69 -13.62
C ASP A 36 -26.21 3.25 -13.52
N ILE A 37 -26.04 4.51 -13.93
CA ILE A 37 -24.75 5.20 -13.99
C ILE A 37 -24.03 5.19 -12.64
N SER A 38 -24.76 5.26 -11.52
CA SER A 38 -24.19 5.29 -10.18
C SER A 38 -23.43 4.00 -9.80
N LYS A 39 -23.64 2.92 -10.57
CA LYS A 39 -22.97 1.62 -10.38
C LYS A 39 -21.78 1.41 -11.31
N ASN A 40 -21.39 2.41 -12.08
CA ASN A 40 -20.22 2.35 -12.94
C ASN A 40 -19.01 3.00 -12.29
N ALA A 41 -17.82 2.42 -12.51
CA ALA A 41 -16.55 3.03 -12.26
C ALA A 41 -15.77 3.19 -13.56
N TYR A 42 -15.11 4.32 -13.75
CA TYR A 42 -14.38 4.65 -14.97
C TYR A 42 -12.89 4.74 -14.68
N LEU A 43 -12.12 3.75 -15.12
CA LEU A 43 -10.67 3.67 -14.86
C LEU A 43 -9.88 4.87 -15.40
N ASN A 44 -10.35 5.46 -16.49
CA ASN A 44 -9.67 6.58 -17.16
C ASN A 44 -10.24 7.96 -16.83
N TRP A 45 -11.22 8.06 -15.93
CA TRP A 45 -11.90 9.34 -15.66
C TRP A 45 -10.98 10.40 -15.04
N ARG A 46 -10.08 9.98 -14.15
CA ARG A 46 -9.18 10.87 -13.42
C ARG A 46 -7.75 10.90 -13.96
N ILE A 47 -7.47 10.11 -15.00
CA ILE A 47 -6.11 10.02 -15.56
C ILE A 47 -5.69 11.36 -16.19
N ALA A 48 -4.50 11.82 -15.84
CA ALA A 48 -3.90 13.09 -16.28
C ALA A 48 -3.12 12.96 -17.61
N GLY A 49 -3.61 12.15 -18.55
CA GLY A 49 -2.98 11.93 -19.86
C GLY A 49 -1.56 11.38 -19.72
N HIS A 50 -0.58 12.09 -20.27
CA HIS A 50 0.84 11.70 -20.22
C HIS A 50 1.60 12.23 -19.00
N ASN A 51 0.93 12.91 -18.06
CA ASN A 51 1.56 13.37 -16.82
C ASN A 51 1.80 12.19 -15.87
N ILE A 52 3.06 11.72 -15.81
CA ILE A 52 3.44 10.55 -15.00
C ILE A 52 3.24 10.82 -13.52
N ALA A 53 3.74 11.95 -13.01
CA ALA A 53 3.62 12.30 -11.60
C ALA A 53 2.14 12.47 -11.19
N GLY A 54 1.34 13.17 -12.01
CA GLY A 54 -0.09 13.32 -11.78
C GLY A 54 -0.82 11.98 -11.76
N ASN A 55 -0.48 11.04 -12.63
CA ASN A 55 -1.09 9.71 -12.64
C ASN A 55 -0.70 8.89 -11.39
N LEU A 56 0.55 8.99 -10.93
CA LEU A 56 1.00 8.36 -9.69
C LEU A 56 0.24 8.92 -8.47
N THR A 57 0.04 10.24 -8.43
CA THR A 57 -0.69 10.92 -7.36
C THR A 57 -2.18 10.52 -7.35
N ILE A 58 -2.83 10.45 -8.50
CA ILE A 58 -4.23 9.99 -8.61
C ILE A 58 -4.39 8.56 -8.05
N LEU A 59 -3.45 7.68 -8.34
CA LEU A 59 -3.46 6.33 -7.77
C LEU A 59 -3.15 6.34 -6.28
N ALA A 60 -2.20 7.19 -5.83
CA ALA A 60 -1.89 7.34 -4.40
C ALA A 60 -3.13 7.79 -3.60
N GLU A 61 -3.84 8.82 -4.08
CA GLU A 61 -5.10 9.28 -3.50
C GLU A 61 -6.18 8.18 -3.46
N SER A 62 -6.23 7.33 -4.49
CA SER A 62 -7.19 6.22 -4.53
C SER A 62 -6.91 5.19 -3.43
N PHE A 63 -5.65 4.83 -3.19
CA PHE A 63 -5.25 3.95 -2.08
C PHE A 63 -5.40 4.64 -0.73
N GLU A 64 -5.11 5.94 -0.64
CA GLU A 64 -5.33 6.73 0.56
C GLU A 64 -6.79 6.71 0.99
N ASN A 65 -7.71 7.00 0.06
CA ASN A 65 -9.14 6.96 0.32
C ASN A 65 -9.60 5.57 0.76
N ALA A 66 -9.12 4.52 0.10
CA ALA A 66 -9.44 3.14 0.49
C ALA A 66 -8.97 2.82 1.92
N ALA A 67 -7.74 3.19 2.29
CA ALA A 67 -7.21 2.98 3.63
C ALA A 67 -8.02 3.74 4.69
N LYS A 68 -8.30 5.02 4.44
CA LYS A 68 -9.08 5.87 5.36
C LYS A 68 -10.50 5.35 5.57
N GLU A 69 -11.21 4.98 4.50
CA GLU A 69 -12.56 4.41 4.58
C GLU A 69 -12.60 3.09 5.36
N LEU A 70 -11.63 2.21 5.13
CA LEU A 70 -11.52 0.95 5.86
C LEU A 70 -11.25 1.19 7.35
N MET A 71 -10.29 2.05 7.71
CA MET A 71 -9.99 2.40 9.10
C MET A 71 -11.20 3.06 9.79
N GLN A 72 -11.85 4.02 9.15
CA GLN A 72 -13.03 4.68 9.69
C GLN A 72 -14.21 3.71 9.85
N SER A 73 -14.37 2.76 8.93
CA SER A 73 -15.40 1.72 9.05
C SER A 73 -15.20 0.86 10.30
N VAL A 74 -13.96 0.45 10.56
CA VAL A 74 -13.59 -0.32 11.75
C VAL A 74 -13.77 0.49 13.03
N LEU A 75 -13.36 1.76 13.04
CA LEU A 75 -13.51 2.65 14.21
C LEU A 75 -14.97 2.95 14.54
N ARG A 76 -15.86 2.97 13.54
CA ARG A 76 -17.31 3.11 13.78
C ARG A 76 -17.92 1.88 14.47
N ASP A 77 -17.51 0.68 14.08
CA ASP A 77 -18.01 -0.56 14.69
C ASP A 77 -17.02 -1.74 14.50
N ASN A 78 -16.37 -2.14 15.58
CA ASN A 78 -15.47 -3.30 15.61
C ASN A 78 -15.98 -4.42 16.54
N ARG A 79 -17.28 -4.45 16.85
CA ARG A 79 -17.85 -5.48 17.76
C ARG A 79 -17.67 -6.91 17.25
N LEU A 80 -17.65 -7.09 15.94
CA LEU A 80 -17.40 -8.38 15.27
C LEU A 80 -15.93 -8.59 14.91
N LYS A 81 -15.01 -7.81 15.46
CA LYS A 81 -13.56 -7.92 15.20
C LYS A 81 -13.20 -7.81 13.72
N GLN A 82 -13.90 -6.96 12.98
CA GLN A 82 -13.62 -6.70 11.57
C GLN A 82 -12.22 -6.14 11.34
N ALA A 83 -11.65 -5.42 12.33
CA ALA A 83 -10.27 -4.94 12.29
C ALA A 83 -9.28 -6.05 11.99
N ASP A 84 -9.45 -7.24 12.59
CA ASP A 84 -8.52 -8.36 12.45
C ASP A 84 -8.45 -8.89 11.01
N SER A 85 -9.51 -8.72 10.23
CA SER A 85 -9.55 -9.12 8.81
C SER A 85 -9.21 -7.96 7.86
N LEU A 86 -9.51 -6.72 8.25
CA LEU A 86 -9.29 -5.55 7.40
C LEU A 86 -7.89 -4.93 7.55
N ILE A 87 -7.13 -5.32 8.58
CA ILE A 87 -5.80 -4.75 8.82
C ILE A 87 -4.84 -4.97 7.64
N PHE A 88 -4.88 -6.13 6.99
CA PHE A 88 -4.01 -6.41 5.85
C PHE A 88 -4.30 -5.52 4.63
N PRO A 89 -5.56 -5.40 4.13
CA PRO A 89 -5.85 -4.45 3.06
C PRO A 89 -5.63 -2.99 3.47
N ILE A 90 -5.80 -2.63 4.76
CA ILE A 90 -5.45 -1.30 5.28
C ILE A 90 -3.96 -1.06 5.11
N MET A 91 -3.10 -1.93 5.66
CA MET A 91 -1.65 -1.76 5.60
C MET A 91 -1.13 -1.76 4.16
N TYR A 92 -1.66 -2.65 3.31
CA TYR A 92 -1.31 -2.64 1.89
C TYR A 92 -1.65 -1.29 1.23
N SER A 93 -2.83 -0.74 1.50
CA SER A 93 -3.23 0.54 0.90
C SER A 93 -2.43 1.72 1.45
N VAL A 94 -2.07 1.70 2.74
CA VAL A 94 -1.18 2.68 3.37
C VAL A 94 0.18 2.68 2.68
N ASP A 95 0.84 1.53 2.61
CA ASP A 95 2.18 1.40 2.01
C ASP A 95 2.17 1.77 0.52
N GLN A 96 1.15 1.33 -0.21
CA GLN A 96 1.02 1.61 -1.63
C GLN A 96 0.82 3.10 -1.92
N SER A 97 0.04 3.82 -1.11
CA SER A 97 -0.15 5.26 -1.27
C SER A 97 1.14 6.04 -0.98
N ILE A 98 1.86 5.68 0.08
CA ILE A 98 3.16 6.29 0.43
C ILE A 98 4.17 6.07 -0.70
N GLU A 99 4.28 4.84 -1.21
CA GLU A 99 5.17 4.50 -2.33
C GLU A 99 4.90 5.38 -3.55
N LEU A 100 3.64 5.49 -3.95
CA LEU A 100 3.24 6.24 -5.15
C LEU A 100 3.49 7.74 -5.01
N TYR A 101 3.21 8.34 -3.85
CA TYR A 101 3.55 9.74 -3.58
C TYR A 101 5.05 9.98 -3.61
N LEU A 102 5.85 9.13 -2.97
CA LEU A 102 7.31 9.24 -2.99
C LEU A 102 7.84 9.21 -4.43
N LYS A 103 7.33 8.30 -5.26
CA LYS A 103 7.70 8.23 -6.69
C LYS A 103 7.30 9.48 -7.46
N ALA A 104 6.12 10.04 -7.21
CA ALA A 104 5.66 11.27 -7.86
C ALA A 104 6.54 12.46 -7.50
N ILE A 105 6.89 12.62 -6.22
CA ILE A 105 7.76 13.69 -5.73
C ILE A 105 9.17 13.56 -6.33
N ILE A 106 9.75 12.35 -6.31
CA ILE A 106 11.07 12.09 -6.89
C ILE A 106 11.07 12.42 -8.37
N TYR A 107 10.03 12.01 -9.10
CA TYR A 107 9.87 12.31 -10.52
C TYR A 107 9.92 13.82 -10.79
N ASN A 108 9.13 14.61 -10.07
CA ASN A 108 9.09 16.06 -10.26
C ASN A 108 10.45 16.72 -9.93
N ILE A 109 11.11 16.32 -8.85
CA ILE A 109 12.44 16.85 -8.49
C ILE A 109 13.48 16.52 -9.56
N GLU A 110 13.47 15.32 -10.14
CA GLU A 110 14.41 14.94 -11.19
C GLU A 110 14.15 15.70 -12.48
N CYS A 111 12.90 15.86 -12.90
CA CYS A 111 12.54 16.68 -14.04
C CYS A 111 13.02 18.13 -13.86
N LEU A 112 12.88 18.70 -12.66
CA LEU A 112 13.35 20.05 -12.32
C LEU A 112 14.88 20.18 -12.34
N THR A 113 15.61 19.10 -12.02
CA THR A 113 17.08 19.18 -11.87
C THR A 113 17.84 18.73 -13.10
N THR A 114 17.32 17.77 -13.86
CA THR A 114 18.02 17.14 -14.99
C THR A 114 17.23 17.19 -16.30
N GLY A 115 15.98 17.65 -16.26
CA GLY A 115 15.06 17.63 -17.40
C GLY A 115 14.50 16.22 -17.73
N GLN A 116 14.91 15.20 -17.00
CA GLN A 116 14.49 13.81 -17.21
C GLN A 116 14.36 13.10 -15.88
N SER A 117 13.45 12.13 -15.78
CA SER A 117 13.33 11.26 -14.60
C SER A 117 13.72 9.82 -14.89
N ASN A 118 14.30 9.17 -13.89
CA ASN A 118 14.53 7.73 -13.91
C ASN A 118 13.24 6.96 -13.61
N ASN A 119 13.14 5.74 -14.15
CA ASN A 119 12.03 4.86 -13.80
C ASN A 119 12.38 4.10 -12.51
N TYR A 120 11.72 4.46 -11.40
CA TYR A 120 11.89 3.80 -10.12
C TYR A 120 11.02 2.54 -10.05
N THR A 121 11.61 1.38 -10.25
CA THR A 121 10.94 0.08 -10.18
C THR A 121 10.90 -0.51 -8.78
N THR A 122 11.67 0.06 -7.82
CA THR A 122 11.64 -0.41 -6.43
C THR A 122 10.30 -0.15 -5.75
N HIS A 123 9.91 -1.08 -4.87
CA HIS A 123 8.77 -0.96 -3.97
C HIS A 123 9.21 -0.69 -2.52
N ASP A 124 10.50 -0.54 -2.28
CA ASP A 124 11.08 -0.27 -0.96
C ASP A 124 10.88 1.19 -0.57
N ILE A 125 9.89 1.47 0.29
CA ILE A 125 9.53 2.82 0.73
C ILE A 125 10.65 3.50 1.52
N GLN A 126 11.49 2.76 2.27
CA GLN A 126 12.66 3.33 2.95
C GLN A 126 13.70 3.83 1.94
N SER A 127 13.96 3.05 0.90
CA SER A 127 14.86 3.43 -0.19
C SER A 127 14.34 4.65 -0.95
N LEU A 128 13.04 4.67 -1.28
CA LEU A 128 12.39 5.80 -1.94
C LEU A 128 12.44 7.06 -1.07
N PHE A 129 12.13 6.95 0.22
CA PHE A 129 12.23 8.06 1.16
C PHE A 129 13.64 8.64 1.24
N ASN A 130 14.66 7.79 1.38
CA ASN A 130 16.06 8.22 1.40
C ASN A 130 16.47 8.90 0.09
N THR A 131 16.00 8.39 -1.04
CA THR A 131 16.22 8.99 -2.36
C THR A 131 15.59 10.38 -2.43
N MET A 132 14.32 10.53 -2.06
CA MET A 132 13.63 11.82 -2.00
C MET A 132 14.39 12.82 -1.14
N ILE A 133 14.75 12.46 0.09
CA ILE A 133 15.51 13.34 1.00
C ILE A 133 16.86 13.75 0.41
N SER A 134 17.56 12.81 -0.22
CA SER A 134 18.86 13.10 -0.86
C SER A 134 18.71 14.10 -2.01
N GLN A 135 17.66 13.93 -2.84
CA GLN A 135 17.41 14.81 -3.98
C GLN A 135 16.98 16.22 -3.53
N ILE A 136 16.10 16.31 -2.53
CA ILE A 136 15.72 17.60 -1.93
C ILE A 136 16.96 18.34 -1.42
N LYS A 137 17.85 17.66 -0.67
CA LYS A 137 19.07 18.26 -0.14
C LYS A 137 20.05 18.71 -1.23
N LYS A 138 20.04 18.07 -2.40
CA LYS A 138 20.89 18.50 -3.55
C LYS A 138 20.31 19.72 -4.26
N LYS A 139 18.98 19.80 -4.37
CA LYS A 139 18.28 20.90 -5.06
C LYS A 139 18.19 22.14 -4.18
N GLU A 140 17.85 21.99 -2.93
CA GLU A 140 17.55 23.09 -2.03
C GLU A 140 18.81 23.60 -1.31
N ILE A 141 19.05 24.93 -1.37
CA ILE A 141 20.13 25.60 -0.62
C ILE A 141 19.82 25.62 0.89
N LYS A 142 18.53 25.70 1.26
CA LYS A 142 18.06 25.77 2.65
C LYS A 142 17.11 24.64 2.94
N THR A 143 17.56 23.62 3.64
CA THR A 143 16.76 22.48 4.10
C THR A 143 16.32 22.60 5.56
N LYS A 144 16.41 23.80 6.15
CA LYS A 144 16.00 24.03 7.53
C LYS A 144 14.50 23.76 7.68
N GLY A 145 14.15 22.82 8.55
CA GLY A 145 12.76 22.41 8.77
C GLY A 145 12.33 21.16 7.98
N LEU A 146 13.05 20.74 6.95
CA LEU A 146 12.70 19.53 6.19
C LEU A 146 12.56 18.31 7.10
N GLN A 147 13.53 18.09 8.00
CA GLN A 147 13.50 16.94 8.91
C GLN A 147 12.27 16.95 9.83
N ALA A 148 11.89 18.12 10.35
CA ALA A 148 10.68 18.25 11.16
C ALA A 148 9.40 18.02 10.33
N HIS A 149 9.41 18.45 9.07
CA HIS A 149 8.28 18.27 8.17
C HIS A 149 8.02 16.80 7.83
N VAL A 150 9.09 16.01 7.63
CA VAL A 150 8.99 14.59 7.26
C VAL A 150 9.11 13.63 8.46
N SER A 151 9.17 14.13 9.70
CA SER A 151 9.46 13.32 10.90
C SER A 151 8.44 12.19 11.10
N VAL A 152 7.15 12.47 10.93
CA VAL A 152 6.08 11.47 11.12
C VAL A 152 6.20 10.32 10.10
N LEU A 153 6.57 10.65 8.85
CA LEU A 153 6.83 9.63 7.83
C LEU A 153 8.09 8.82 8.16
N GLN A 154 9.17 9.49 8.59
CA GLN A 154 10.39 8.79 9.01
C GLN A 154 10.12 7.83 10.16
N GLU A 155 9.40 8.27 11.19
CA GLU A 155 9.04 7.46 12.35
C GLU A 155 8.18 6.25 11.95
N TYR A 156 7.22 6.43 11.03
CA TYR A 156 6.41 5.34 10.49
C TYR A 156 7.28 4.30 9.78
N ILE A 157 8.17 4.75 8.89
CA ILE A 157 9.09 3.87 8.15
C ILE A 157 10.00 3.11 9.11
N ASP A 158 10.61 3.79 10.09
CA ASP A 158 11.53 3.18 11.03
C ASP A 158 10.81 2.13 11.90
N GLU A 159 9.60 2.42 12.37
CA GLU A 159 8.76 1.49 13.12
C GLU A 159 8.39 0.27 12.27
N LEU A 160 7.83 0.47 11.08
CA LEU A 160 7.46 -0.61 10.17
C LEU A 160 8.66 -1.53 9.88
N TYR A 161 9.79 -0.93 9.51
CA TYR A 161 10.99 -1.68 9.16
C TYR A 161 11.63 -2.41 10.35
N SER A 162 11.35 -2.00 11.58
CA SER A 162 11.76 -2.75 12.77
C SER A 162 11.07 -4.12 12.89
N TYR A 163 9.87 -4.25 12.32
CA TYR A 163 9.10 -5.49 12.31
C TYR A 163 9.35 -6.34 11.06
N ILE A 164 9.43 -5.71 9.87
CA ILE A 164 9.46 -6.43 8.58
C ILE A 164 10.84 -6.81 8.09
N LYS A 165 11.93 -6.34 8.72
CA LYS A 165 13.28 -6.76 8.36
C LYS A 165 13.54 -8.18 8.83
N SER A 166 13.85 -9.05 7.88
CA SER A 166 14.36 -10.39 8.17
C SER A 166 15.80 -10.35 8.67
N GLY A 167 16.29 -11.48 9.19
CA GLY A 167 17.66 -11.59 9.71
C GLY A 167 18.77 -11.32 8.68
N ASP A 168 18.46 -11.37 7.38
CA ASP A 168 19.35 -11.02 6.27
C ASP A 168 19.29 -9.52 5.89
N GLY A 169 18.48 -8.73 6.61
CA GLY A 169 18.33 -7.28 6.42
C GLY A 169 17.42 -6.85 5.28
N LYS A 170 16.79 -7.79 4.56
CA LYS A 170 15.81 -7.46 3.53
C LYS A 170 14.47 -7.11 4.14
N ALA A 171 13.86 -6.05 3.66
CA ALA A 171 12.51 -5.66 4.05
C ALA A 171 11.46 -6.47 3.27
N GLN A 172 10.49 -7.02 4.00
CA GLN A 172 9.43 -7.87 3.46
C GLN A 172 8.12 -7.09 3.39
N LEU A 173 8.05 -6.09 2.50
CA LEU A 173 6.89 -5.21 2.32
C LEU A 173 5.64 -5.93 1.76
N ASP A 174 5.79 -7.16 1.33
CA ASP A 174 4.69 -8.01 0.88
C ASP A 174 3.91 -8.70 2.01
N PHE A 175 4.30 -8.46 3.27
CA PHE A 175 3.65 -9.03 4.47
C PHE A 175 2.13 -8.81 4.53
N ALA A 176 1.66 -7.70 3.99
CA ALA A 176 0.22 -7.39 3.95
C ALA A 176 -0.53 -8.13 2.83
N ARG A 177 0.18 -8.79 1.92
CA ARG A 177 -0.40 -9.53 0.78
C ARG A 177 -0.26 -11.04 0.92
N TYR A 178 0.85 -11.48 1.51
CA TYR A 178 1.20 -12.89 1.63
C TYR A 178 1.63 -13.22 3.05
N PRO A 179 1.33 -14.43 3.56
CA PRO A 179 1.79 -14.86 4.89
C PRO A 179 3.25 -15.32 4.91
N PHE A 180 3.86 -15.54 3.72
CA PHE A 180 5.23 -15.99 3.54
C PHE A 180 5.90 -15.17 2.42
N ASP A 181 7.21 -14.96 2.56
CA ASP A 181 8.04 -14.36 1.52
C ASP A 181 8.27 -15.31 0.32
N THR A 182 9.01 -14.85 -0.70
CA THR A 182 9.35 -15.63 -1.89
C THR A 182 10.18 -16.87 -1.59
N ASP A 183 10.93 -16.88 -0.49
CA ASP A 183 11.76 -18.00 -0.02
C ASP A 183 10.99 -18.91 0.96
N ARG A 184 9.68 -18.68 1.14
CA ARG A 184 8.76 -19.38 2.05
C ARG A 184 9.07 -19.20 3.53
N ASN A 185 9.80 -18.15 3.91
CA ASN A 185 9.93 -17.79 5.29
C ASN A 185 8.65 -17.09 5.76
N PRO A 186 8.13 -17.39 6.95
CA PRO A 186 6.94 -16.74 7.48
C PRO A 186 7.22 -15.28 7.83
N HIS A 187 6.27 -14.40 7.54
CA HIS A 187 6.35 -13.02 8.01
C HIS A 187 6.21 -12.95 9.53
N PHE A 188 6.67 -11.85 10.11
CA PHE A 188 6.82 -11.63 11.56
C PHE A 188 5.58 -11.97 12.39
N TYR A 189 4.38 -11.78 11.85
CA TYR A 189 3.13 -12.06 12.56
C TYR A 189 2.71 -13.54 12.52
N VAL A 190 3.23 -14.34 11.57
CA VAL A 190 2.80 -15.76 11.40
C VAL A 190 3.30 -16.66 12.53
N CYS A 191 4.52 -16.40 13.00
CA CYS A 191 5.17 -17.16 14.07
C CYS A 191 5.24 -16.41 15.40
N ALA A 192 4.52 -15.29 15.54
CA ALA A 192 4.51 -14.53 16.77
C ALA A 192 3.85 -15.32 17.88
N HIS A 193 4.50 -15.40 19.06
CA HIS A 193 3.93 -16.04 20.26
C HIS A 193 2.95 -15.12 20.98
N GLU A 194 3.13 -13.80 20.82
CA GLU A 194 2.27 -12.77 21.38
C GLU A 194 1.45 -12.09 20.27
N ASN A 195 0.38 -11.42 20.65
CA ASN A 195 -0.43 -10.68 19.68
C ASN A 195 0.39 -9.52 19.08
N VAL A 196 0.45 -9.46 17.77
CA VAL A 196 0.92 -8.29 17.06
C VAL A 196 -0.27 -7.36 16.87
N VAL A 197 -0.28 -6.25 17.59
CA VAL A 197 -1.43 -5.34 17.68
C VAL A 197 -1.11 -4.02 17.00
N ILE A 198 -2.06 -3.53 16.20
CA ILE A 198 -2.00 -2.21 15.59
C ILE A 198 -3.17 -1.39 16.14
N ASP A 199 -2.87 -0.23 16.71
CA ASP A 199 -3.86 0.75 17.13
C ASP A 199 -4.35 1.50 15.89
N ILE A 200 -5.59 1.22 15.47
CA ILE A 200 -6.19 1.76 14.24
C ILE A 200 -6.45 3.28 14.34
N GLU A 201 -6.79 3.79 15.52
CA GLU A 201 -7.01 5.23 15.71
C GLU A 201 -5.68 5.99 15.58
N ASN A 202 -4.64 5.52 16.25
CA ASN A 202 -3.30 6.07 16.13
C ASN A 202 -2.74 5.95 14.70
N LEU A 203 -2.97 4.81 14.03
CA LEU A 203 -2.58 4.63 12.63
C LEU A 203 -3.25 5.65 11.72
N LEU A 204 -4.57 5.87 11.86
CA LEU A 204 -5.32 6.83 11.06
C LEU A 204 -4.82 8.27 11.26
N ASP A 205 -4.55 8.66 12.52
CA ASP A 205 -4.06 10.00 12.86
C ASP A 205 -2.64 10.24 12.27
N ARG A 206 -1.72 9.30 12.47
CA ARG A 206 -0.36 9.37 11.90
C ARG A 206 -0.38 9.34 10.37
N TYR A 207 -1.17 8.44 9.79
CA TYR A 207 -1.31 8.32 8.35
C TYR A 207 -1.85 9.59 7.70
N SER A 208 -2.85 10.23 8.31
CA SER A 208 -3.36 11.51 7.81
C SER A 208 -2.28 12.59 7.76
N LYS A 209 -1.46 12.70 8.80
CA LYS A 209 -0.32 13.63 8.83
C LYS A 209 0.75 13.31 7.78
N ILE A 210 0.99 12.01 7.53
CA ILE A 210 1.91 11.56 6.48
C ILE A 210 1.40 11.99 5.10
N MET A 211 0.11 11.77 4.83
CA MET A 211 -0.49 12.13 3.54
C MET A 211 -0.47 13.63 3.31
N ASP A 212 -0.81 14.44 4.32
CA ASP A 212 -0.73 15.90 4.25
C ASP A 212 0.69 16.38 3.93
N CYS A 213 1.70 15.77 4.55
CA CYS A 213 3.11 16.06 4.29
C CYS A 213 3.49 15.72 2.83
N LEU A 214 3.18 14.52 2.37
CA LEU A 214 3.54 14.05 1.03
C LEU A 214 2.80 14.84 -0.05
N TYR A 215 1.52 15.10 0.13
CA TYR A 215 0.74 15.94 -0.78
C TYR A 215 1.29 17.36 -0.86
N GLY A 216 1.66 17.96 0.27
CA GLY A 216 2.28 19.29 0.30
C GLY A 216 3.60 19.35 -0.46
N LEU A 217 4.47 18.35 -0.29
CA LEU A 217 5.73 18.24 -1.05
C LEU A 217 5.47 18.02 -2.54
N TYR A 218 4.52 17.16 -2.90
CA TYR A 218 4.14 16.96 -4.29
C TYR A 218 3.68 18.26 -4.93
N CYS A 219 2.71 18.96 -4.34
CA CYS A 219 2.19 20.23 -4.87
C CYS A 219 3.27 21.30 -5.02
N MET A 220 4.21 21.38 -4.09
CA MET A 220 5.31 22.33 -4.16
C MET A 220 6.19 22.10 -5.42
N TYR A 221 6.63 20.86 -5.64
CA TYR A 221 7.50 20.55 -6.79
C TYR A 221 6.75 20.48 -8.11
N ASP A 222 5.47 20.16 -8.09
CA ASP A 222 4.61 20.18 -9.28
C ASP A 222 4.39 21.63 -9.77
N ALA A 223 4.08 22.56 -8.86
CA ALA A 223 3.96 23.97 -9.18
C ALA A 223 5.27 24.59 -9.69
N GLU A 224 6.43 24.17 -9.15
CA GLU A 224 7.72 24.61 -9.68
C GLU A 224 7.95 24.09 -11.11
N LEU A 225 7.59 22.84 -11.38
CA LEU A 225 7.73 22.23 -12.71
C LEU A 225 6.80 22.89 -13.73
N GLU A 226 5.55 23.18 -13.35
CA GLU A 226 4.61 23.91 -14.19
C GLU A 226 5.09 25.33 -14.54
N ALA A 227 5.78 26.00 -13.61
CA ALA A 227 6.32 27.34 -13.83
C ALA A 227 7.49 27.39 -14.83
N LEU A 228 8.09 26.24 -15.17
CA LEU A 228 9.17 26.12 -16.15
C LEU A 228 8.68 25.82 -17.57
N ASN A 229 7.43 25.37 -17.73
CA ASN A 229 6.81 25.04 -19.02
C ASN A 229 5.93 26.16 -19.52
#